data_f0c14a12668ccc321e70e9dcd152404c
#
_entry.id   f0c14a12668ccc321e70e9dcd152404c
#
_cell.length_a   1.000
_cell.length_b   1.000
_cell.length_c   1.000
_cell.angle_alpha   90.00
_cell.angle_beta   90.00
_cell.angle_gamma   90.00
#
_symmetry.space_group_name_H-M   'P 1'
#
loop_
_entity.id
_entity.type
_entity.pdbx_description
1 polymer ?
#
loop_
_entity_poly.entity_id
_entity_poly.type
_entity_poly.pdbx_seq_one_letter_code
_entity_poly.pdbx_strand_id
1 'polypeptide(L)'
;MVWLREVLAVPFGYIMSLLYLFTGNYLLSIVLLTVSVRIAMLPVSIKQQKNTSRQVRLQPKIKKIQEKYKGDQRKISEETQALYNREGFSVTQGGCVPLLVQFPIMIGLFGVIYTPLSNVLRIANGTMTALISAFKEYAGALDIKVQDNTIEIKLLEHFGNFIASKSESAVAAVKMLSERDFSEINKLIDGFQLFGVQLFETPDAKSFGKLWIFPILAGVTSLLSAGFMYIKQKQQNQIGRASCRERVWTVV
;
A
#
# COMPACT_ATOMS: atom_id res chain seq x y z
N MET A 1 13.66 10.56 -5.14
CA MET A 1 12.45 9.82 -4.67
C MET A 1 11.95 10.30 -3.31
N VAL A 2 12.83 10.80 -2.42
CA VAL A 2 12.46 11.33 -1.09
C VAL A 2 11.49 12.50 -1.19
N TRP A 3 11.79 13.48 -2.04
CA TRP A 3 10.93 14.64 -2.28
C TRP A 3 9.48 14.30 -2.68
N LEU A 4 9.31 13.32 -3.58
CA LEU A 4 7.96 12.91 -4.02
C LEU A 4 7.16 12.30 -2.86
N ARG A 5 7.83 11.55 -1.98
CA ARG A 5 7.21 11.00 -0.77
C ARG A 5 6.77 12.10 0.19
N GLU A 6 7.62 13.09 0.43
CA GLU A 6 7.31 14.20 1.32
C GLU A 6 6.12 15.02 0.83
N VAL A 7 6.11 15.40 -0.45
CA VAL A 7 4.98 16.15 -1.04
C VAL A 7 3.66 15.38 -0.97
N LEU A 8 3.71 14.07 -1.26
CA LEU A 8 2.50 13.23 -1.22
C LEU A 8 2.08 12.86 0.21
N ALA A 9 3.01 12.79 1.15
CA ALA A 9 2.71 12.51 2.56
C ALA A 9 1.99 13.67 3.26
N VAL A 10 2.21 14.91 2.84
CA VAL A 10 1.60 16.10 3.48
C VAL A 10 0.07 16.01 3.53
N PRO A 11 -0.68 15.84 2.41
CA PRO A 11 -2.13 15.79 2.46
C PRO A 11 -2.66 14.60 3.28
N PHE A 12 -2.03 13.44 3.16
CA PHE A 12 -2.40 12.26 3.96
C PHE A 12 -2.07 12.45 5.43
N GLY A 13 -0.96 13.13 5.75
CA GLY A 13 -0.56 13.47 7.11
C GLY A 13 -1.58 14.39 7.80
N TYR A 14 -2.14 15.38 7.07
CA TYR A 14 -3.21 16.22 7.59
C TYR A 14 -4.47 15.41 7.94
N ILE A 15 -4.90 14.55 7.04
CA ILE A 15 -6.07 13.68 7.27
C ILE A 15 -5.79 12.73 8.42
N MET A 16 -4.60 12.14 8.47
CA MET A 16 -4.20 11.21 9.52
C MET A 16 -4.14 11.89 10.90
N SER A 17 -3.55 13.08 10.97
CA SER A 17 -3.50 13.89 12.20
C SER A 17 -4.91 14.23 12.72
N LEU A 18 -5.82 14.59 11.79
CA LEU A 18 -7.22 14.84 12.15
C LEU A 18 -7.91 13.58 12.68
N LEU A 19 -7.75 12.46 12.00
CA LEU A 19 -8.32 11.17 12.43
C LEU A 19 -7.75 10.72 13.78
N TYR A 20 -6.46 10.93 14.01
CA TYR A 20 -5.81 10.64 15.28
C TYR A 20 -6.35 11.51 16.42
N LEU A 21 -6.60 12.78 16.15
CA LEU A 21 -7.22 13.68 17.13
C LEU A 21 -8.60 13.21 17.57
N PHE A 22 -9.40 12.64 16.65
CA PHE A 22 -10.73 12.12 16.97
C PHE A 22 -10.71 10.75 17.65
N THR A 23 -9.79 9.88 17.25
CA THR A 23 -9.80 8.48 17.70
C THR A 23 -8.94 8.26 18.94
N GLY A 24 -7.90 9.08 19.14
CA GLY A 24 -6.88 8.88 20.17
C GLY A 24 -6.06 7.59 20.01
N ASN A 25 -6.30 6.82 18.94
CA ASN A 25 -5.63 5.54 18.68
C ASN A 25 -5.05 5.52 17.26
N TYR A 26 -3.73 5.31 17.18
CA TYR A 26 -3.01 5.39 15.90
C TYR A 26 -3.44 4.30 14.92
N LEU A 27 -3.61 3.06 15.39
CA LEU A 27 -4.02 1.95 14.55
C LEU A 27 -5.42 2.16 13.95
N LEU A 28 -6.36 2.61 14.78
CA LEU A 28 -7.72 2.93 14.32
C LEU A 28 -7.70 4.06 13.29
N SER A 29 -6.83 5.05 13.49
CA SER A 29 -6.64 6.16 12.53
C SER A 29 -6.11 5.67 11.18
N ILE A 30 -5.18 4.72 11.15
CA ILE A 30 -4.69 4.08 9.91
C ILE A 30 -5.83 3.35 9.20
N VAL A 31 -6.64 2.59 9.93
CA VAL A 31 -7.80 1.88 9.34
C VAL A 31 -8.78 2.87 8.73
N LEU A 32 -9.14 3.93 9.46
CA LEU A 32 -10.05 4.96 8.98
C LEU A 32 -9.48 5.73 7.78
N LEU A 33 -8.19 6.06 7.81
CA LEU A 33 -7.51 6.67 6.66
C LEU A 33 -7.59 5.76 5.43
N THR A 34 -7.30 4.49 5.61
CA THR A 34 -7.36 3.51 4.52
C THR A 34 -8.77 3.39 3.94
N VAL A 35 -9.79 3.34 4.79
CA VAL A 35 -11.21 3.30 4.37
C VAL A 35 -11.59 4.57 3.64
N SER A 36 -11.20 5.74 4.15
CA SER A 36 -11.48 7.04 3.52
C SER A 36 -10.86 7.14 2.12
N VAL A 37 -9.60 6.72 1.97
CA VAL A 37 -8.94 6.67 0.66
C VAL A 37 -9.64 5.69 -0.29
N ARG A 38 -10.06 4.52 0.20
CA ARG A 38 -10.82 3.54 -0.59
C ARG A 38 -12.15 4.10 -1.07
N ILE A 39 -12.88 4.81 -0.21
CA ILE A 39 -14.14 5.46 -0.58
C ILE A 39 -13.89 6.54 -1.64
N ALA A 40 -12.90 7.41 -1.44
CA ALA A 40 -12.56 8.45 -2.41
C ALA A 40 -12.16 7.85 -3.79
N MET A 41 -11.53 6.68 -3.79
CA MET A 41 -11.11 5.97 -5.01
C MET A 41 -12.21 5.11 -5.66
N LEU A 42 -13.40 4.98 -5.04
CA LEU A 42 -14.51 4.17 -5.57
C LEU A 42 -14.86 4.53 -7.02
N PRO A 43 -15.08 5.81 -7.41
CA PRO A 43 -15.47 6.14 -8.78
C PRO A 43 -14.40 5.75 -9.81
N VAL A 44 -13.12 5.89 -9.44
CA VAL A 44 -11.99 5.47 -10.27
C VAL A 44 -11.96 3.95 -10.41
N SER A 45 -12.13 3.24 -9.30
CA SER A 45 -12.15 1.77 -9.26
C SER A 45 -13.29 1.17 -10.09
N ILE A 46 -14.49 1.78 -10.07
CA ILE A 46 -15.62 1.35 -10.89
C ILE A 46 -15.30 1.50 -12.39
N LYS A 47 -14.70 2.63 -12.79
CA LYS A 47 -14.28 2.82 -14.19
C LYS A 47 -13.22 1.80 -14.60
N GLN A 48 -12.25 1.52 -13.75
CA GLN A 48 -11.21 0.51 -13.97
C GLN A 48 -11.83 -0.90 -14.14
N GLN A 49 -12.78 -1.28 -13.27
CA GLN A 49 -13.45 -2.58 -13.38
C GLN A 49 -14.23 -2.72 -14.68
N LYS A 50 -14.93 -1.66 -15.14
CA LYS A 50 -15.61 -1.66 -16.43
C LYS A 50 -14.64 -1.88 -17.59
N ASN A 51 -13.49 -1.22 -17.57
CA ASN A 51 -12.45 -1.38 -18.60
C ASN A 51 -11.84 -2.79 -18.57
N THR A 52 -11.53 -3.32 -17.39
CA THR A 52 -11.06 -4.70 -17.23
C THR A 52 -12.07 -5.71 -17.73
N SER A 53 -13.36 -5.51 -17.46
CA SER A 53 -14.41 -6.39 -17.96
C SER A 53 -14.53 -6.37 -19.49
N ARG A 54 -14.34 -5.21 -20.13
CA ARG A 54 -14.27 -5.10 -21.61
C ARG A 54 -13.06 -5.85 -22.16
N GLN A 55 -11.91 -5.70 -21.53
CA GLN A 55 -10.68 -6.40 -21.92
C GLN A 55 -10.85 -7.94 -21.86
N VAL A 56 -11.46 -8.45 -20.78
CA VAL A 56 -11.76 -9.88 -20.66
C VAL A 56 -12.67 -10.39 -21.77
N ARG A 57 -13.66 -9.61 -22.20
CA ARG A 57 -14.53 -9.96 -23.33
C ARG A 57 -13.80 -10.02 -24.67
N LEU A 58 -12.72 -9.28 -24.84
CA LEU A 58 -11.88 -9.29 -26.05
C LEU A 58 -10.89 -10.45 -26.10
N GLN A 59 -10.57 -11.07 -24.95
CA GLN A 59 -9.63 -12.20 -24.85
C GLN A 59 -9.89 -13.34 -25.84
N PRO A 60 -11.13 -13.84 -26.03
CA PRO A 60 -11.39 -14.91 -27.01
C PRO A 60 -11.13 -14.47 -28.46
N LYS A 61 -11.35 -13.19 -28.80
CA LYS A 61 -11.04 -12.65 -30.13
C LYS A 61 -9.52 -12.57 -30.34
N ILE A 62 -8.79 -12.14 -29.32
CA ILE A 62 -7.32 -12.07 -29.32
C ILE A 62 -6.72 -13.48 -29.50
N LYS A 63 -7.24 -14.48 -28.79
CA LYS A 63 -6.79 -15.86 -28.94
C LYS A 63 -6.95 -16.36 -30.38
N LYS A 64 -8.07 -16.05 -31.04
CA LYS A 64 -8.29 -16.40 -32.45
C LYS A 64 -7.26 -15.73 -33.38
N ILE A 65 -6.89 -14.47 -33.11
CA ILE A 65 -5.83 -13.77 -33.84
C ILE A 65 -4.48 -14.48 -33.63
N GLN A 66 -4.15 -14.81 -32.39
CA GLN A 66 -2.92 -15.54 -32.06
C GLN A 66 -2.84 -16.92 -32.71
N GLU A 67 -3.97 -17.63 -32.77
CA GLU A 67 -4.07 -18.93 -33.45
C GLU A 67 -3.94 -18.82 -34.97
N LYS A 68 -4.54 -17.77 -35.56
CA LYS A 68 -4.51 -17.53 -37.00
C LYS A 68 -3.11 -17.14 -37.51
N TYR A 69 -2.40 -16.35 -36.76
CA TYR A 69 -1.10 -15.79 -37.13
C TYR A 69 0.05 -16.41 -36.32
N LYS A 70 -0.05 -17.71 -35.98
CA LYS A 70 1.01 -18.42 -35.24
C LYS A 70 2.36 -18.27 -35.90
N GLY A 71 3.35 -17.71 -35.16
CA GLY A 71 4.70 -17.49 -35.62
C GLY A 71 5.02 -16.08 -36.14
N ASP A 72 4.01 -15.26 -36.42
CA ASP A 72 4.20 -13.88 -36.86
C ASP A 72 3.76 -12.89 -35.78
N GLN A 73 4.68 -12.59 -34.86
CA GLN A 73 4.43 -11.65 -33.73
C GLN A 73 4.05 -10.25 -34.19
N ARG A 74 4.55 -9.82 -35.35
CA ARG A 74 4.26 -8.50 -35.88
C ARG A 74 2.78 -8.41 -36.31
N LYS A 75 2.29 -9.38 -37.07
CA LYS A 75 0.87 -9.45 -37.48
C LYS A 75 -0.06 -9.62 -36.29
N ILE A 76 0.31 -10.44 -35.29
CA ILE A 76 -0.46 -10.59 -34.05
C ILE A 76 -0.61 -9.23 -33.35
N SER A 77 0.47 -8.45 -33.25
CA SER A 77 0.42 -7.13 -32.62
C SER A 77 -0.43 -6.14 -33.41
N GLU A 78 -0.26 -6.07 -34.73
CA GLU A 78 -1.01 -5.18 -35.62
C GLU A 78 -2.52 -5.48 -35.59
N GLU A 79 -2.91 -6.76 -35.73
CA GLU A 79 -4.31 -7.17 -35.70
C GLU A 79 -4.95 -7.02 -34.32
N THR A 80 -4.19 -7.25 -33.25
CA THR A 80 -4.68 -7.02 -31.89
C THR A 80 -4.91 -5.53 -31.65
N GLN A 81 -4.05 -4.67 -32.16
CA GLN A 81 -4.21 -3.23 -32.06
C GLN A 81 -5.38 -2.72 -32.92
N ALA A 82 -5.54 -3.26 -34.12
CA ALA A 82 -6.70 -2.98 -34.98
C ALA A 82 -8.03 -3.42 -34.30
N LEU A 83 -8.03 -4.57 -33.62
CA LEU A 83 -9.17 -5.03 -32.83
C LEU A 83 -9.52 -4.05 -31.69
N TYR A 84 -8.52 -3.59 -30.93
CA TYR A 84 -8.72 -2.62 -29.86
C TYR A 84 -9.27 -1.30 -30.39
N ASN A 85 -8.76 -0.82 -31.52
CA ASN A 85 -9.24 0.42 -32.15
C ASN A 85 -10.70 0.29 -32.63
N ARG A 86 -11.07 -0.85 -33.23
CA ARG A 86 -12.46 -1.13 -33.66
C ARG A 86 -13.46 -1.19 -32.52
N GLU A 87 -13.03 -1.74 -31.37
CA GLU A 87 -13.88 -1.85 -30.19
C GLU A 87 -13.83 -0.57 -29.30
N GLY A 88 -13.15 0.48 -29.75
CA GLY A 88 -12.99 1.74 -29.01
C GLY A 88 -12.28 1.57 -27.67
N PHE A 89 -11.38 0.59 -27.57
CA PHE A 89 -10.62 0.26 -26.37
C PHE A 89 -9.18 0.78 -26.50
N SER A 90 -8.79 1.67 -25.61
CA SER A 90 -7.38 2.08 -25.52
C SER A 90 -6.58 1.11 -24.66
N VAL A 91 -5.50 0.58 -25.20
CA VAL A 91 -4.58 -0.35 -24.47
C VAL A 91 -4.07 0.27 -23.17
N THR A 92 -3.83 1.58 -23.19
CA THR A 92 -3.38 2.33 -22.01
C THR A 92 -4.43 2.35 -20.89
N GLN A 93 -5.72 2.34 -21.22
CA GLN A 93 -6.81 2.36 -20.21
C GLN A 93 -7.01 1.03 -19.49
N GLY A 94 -6.55 -0.09 -20.06
CA GLY A 94 -6.78 -1.43 -19.50
C GLY A 94 -5.65 -1.98 -18.63
N GLY A 95 -4.41 -1.53 -18.82
CA GLY A 95 -3.24 -2.19 -18.22
C GLY A 95 -2.48 -1.39 -17.17
N CYS A 96 -2.05 -0.18 -17.50
CA CYS A 96 -1.13 0.58 -16.64
C CYS A 96 -1.77 1.74 -15.87
N VAL A 97 -2.95 2.22 -16.27
CA VAL A 97 -3.63 3.34 -15.58
C VAL A 97 -3.93 3.04 -14.11
N PRO A 98 -4.41 1.85 -13.71
CA PRO A 98 -4.57 1.52 -12.30
C PRO A 98 -3.28 1.66 -11.50
N LEU A 99 -2.16 1.22 -12.06
CA LEU A 99 -0.85 1.29 -11.42
C LEU A 99 -0.39 2.74 -11.28
N LEU A 100 -0.56 3.57 -12.33
CA LEU A 100 -0.18 4.98 -12.31
C LEU A 100 -0.94 5.79 -11.25
N VAL A 101 -2.21 5.47 -11.01
CA VAL A 101 -3.02 6.12 -9.96
C VAL A 101 -2.69 5.56 -8.58
N GLN A 102 -2.51 4.25 -8.47
CA GLN A 102 -2.25 3.58 -7.19
C GLN A 102 -0.86 3.91 -6.64
N PHE A 103 0.15 4.10 -7.51
CA PHE A 103 1.54 4.27 -7.08
C PHE A 103 1.77 5.55 -6.26
N PRO A 104 1.30 6.75 -6.67
CA PRO A 104 1.39 7.95 -5.86
C PRO A 104 0.68 7.83 -4.50
N ILE A 105 -0.51 7.23 -4.48
CA ILE A 105 -1.28 7.02 -3.25
C ILE A 105 -0.50 6.11 -2.29
N MET A 106 0.08 5.03 -2.80
CA MET A 106 0.89 4.11 -2.01
C MET A 106 2.11 4.81 -1.43
N ILE A 107 2.82 5.61 -2.22
CA ILE A 107 3.98 6.39 -1.74
C ILE A 107 3.57 7.37 -0.63
N GLY A 108 2.46 8.07 -0.81
CA GLY A 108 1.94 9.00 0.20
C GLY A 108 1.53 8.32 1.50
N LEU A 109 0.82 7.20 1.42
CA LEU A 109 0.43 6.40 2.59
C LEU A 109 1.65 5.83 3.33
N PHE A 110 2.62 5.26 2.61
CA PHE A 110 3.87 4.81 3.22
C PHE A 110 4.62 5.98 3.88
N GLY A 111 4.63 7.15 3.25
CA GLY A 111 5.21 8.35 3.85
C GLY A 111 4.64 8.63 5.24
N VAL A 112 3.32 8.65 5.38
CA VAL A 112 2.66 8.94 6.67
C VAL A 112 2.86 7.81 7.69
N ILE A 113 2.78 6.55 7.27
CA ILE A 113 2.92 5.40 8.18
C ILE A 113 4.35 5.30 8.72
N TYR A 114 5.35 5.55 7.89
CA TYR A 114 6.75 5.46 8.31
C TYR A 114 7.31 6.71 9.02
N THR A 115 6.60 7.84 8.97
CA THR A 115 6.99 9.08 9.63
C THR A 115 5.87 9.64 10.52
N PRO A 116 5.44 8.89 11.56
CA PRO A 116 4.32 9.28 12.42
C PRO A 116 4.63 10.49 13.30
N LEU A 117 5.88 10.65 13.73
CA LEU A 117 6.27 11.77 14.59
C LEU A 117 6.25 13.09 13.83
N SER A 118 6.75 13.10 12.60
CA SER A 118 6.79 14.30 11.76
C SER A 118 5.43 14.62 11.14
N ASN A 119 4.68 13.63 10.63
CA ASN A 119 3.47 13.87 9.85
C ASN A 119 2.17 13.79 10.67
N VAL A 120 2.14 13.06 11.78
CA VAL A 120 0.93 12.89 12.60
C VAL A 120 1.00 13.75 13.85
N LEU A 121 2.03 13.59 14.68
CA LEU A 121 2.24 14.39 15.89
C LEU A 121 2.77 15.78 15.57
N ARG A 122 3.37 15.97 14.40
CA ARG A 122 3.93 17.27 13.93
C ARG A 122 4.92 17.87 14.92
N ILE A 123 5.80 17.05 15.42
CA ILE A 123 6.89 17.52 16.27
C ILE A 123 7.75 18.53 15.49
N ALA A 124 8.16 19.59 16.16
CA ALA A 124 8.94 20.66 15.53
C ALA A 124 10.22 20.12 14.87
N ASN A 125 10.54 20.62 13.68
CA ASN A 125 11.67 20.13 12.87
C ASN A 125 13.01 20.12 13.65
N GLY A 126 13.27 21.16 14.47
CA GLY A 126 14.47 21.22 15.28
C GLY A 126 14.57 20.09 16.30
N THR A 127 13.48 19.81 17.01
CA THR A 127 13.38 18.70 17.97
C THR A 127 13.51 17.37 17.27
N MET A 128 12.85 17.22 16.10
CA MET A 128 12.90 16.00 15.29
C MET A 128 14.32 15.71 14.80
N THR A 129 15.03 16.72 14.33
CA THR A 129 16.43 16.57 13.89
C THR A 129 17.34 16.16 15.06
N ALA A 130 17.17 16.76 16.24
CA ALA A 130 17.92 16.39 17.43
C ALA A 130 17.64 14.95 17.87
N LEU A 131 16.36 14.53 17.87
CA LEU A 131 15.97 13.15 18.21
C LEU A 131 16.54 12.13 17.23
N ILE A 132 16.47 12.41 15.93
CA ILE A 132 17.00 11.53 14.89
C ILE A 132 18.51 11.39 14.99
N SER A 133 19.24 12.50 15.21
CA SER A 133 20.70 12.46 15.33
C SER A 133 21.15 11.69 16.57
N ALA A 134 20.52 11.94 17.71
CA ALA A 134 20.81 11.22 18.96
C ALA A 134 20.44 9.73 18.84
N PHE A 135 19.34 9.41 18.17
CA PHE A 135 18.96 8.01 17.94
C PHE A 135 19.91 7.29 16.97
N LYS A 136 20.41 7.95 15.93
CA LYS A 136 21.43 7.38 15.03
C LYS A 136 22.71 7.01 15.79
N GLU A 137 23.14 7.86 16.71
CA GLU A 137 24.29 7.59 17.57
C GLU A 137 24.04 6.37 18.47
N TYR A 138 22.88 6.33 19.14
CA TYR A 138 22.45 5.19 19.96
C TYR A 138 22.37 3.89 19.15
N ALA A 139 21.73 3.93 17.99
CA ALA A 139 21.57 2.77 17.10
C ALA A 139 22.92 2.27 16.57
N GLY A 140 23.85 3.18 16.26
CA GLY A 140 25.21 2.84 15.83
C GLY A 140 26.01 2.13 16.92
N ALA A 141 25.85 2.53 18.18
CA ALA A 141 26.49 1.86 19.32
C ALA A 141 25.99 0.43 19.55
N LEU A 142 24.75 0.11 19.14
CA LEU A 142 24.12 -1.20 19.30
C LEU A 142 24.08 -2.02 18.00
N ASP A 143 24.72 -1.57 16.93
CA ASP A 143 24.67 -2.19 15.58
C ASP A 143 23.24 -2.40 15.05
N ILE A 144 22.33 -1.51 15.45
CA ILE A 144 20.96 -1.52 14.95
C ILE A 144 20.95 -0.93 13.54
N LYS A 145 20.55 -1.73 12.54
CA LYS A 145 20.42 -1.26 11.16
C LYS A 145 19.23 -0.31 11.00
N VAL A 146 19.52 0.96 10.81
CA VAL A 146 18.50 2.00 10.61
C VAL A 146 18.60 2.55 9.19
N GLN A 147 17.44 2.58 8.50
CA GLN A 147 17.32 3.24 7.20
C GLN A 147 16.63 4.59 7.40
N ASP A 148 17.03 5.61 6.65
CA ASP A 148 16.46 6.96 6.79
C ASP A 148 14.95 7.03 6.58
N ASN A 149 14.39 6.13 5.78
CA ASN A 149 12.95 6.06 5.53
C ASN A 149 12.13 5.39 6.65
N THR A 150 12.77 4.68 7.57
CA THR A 150 12.11 3.95 8.67
C THR A 150 12.60 4.39 10.05
N ILE A 151 13.41 5.46 10.10
CA ILE A 151 14.08 5.88 11.33
C ILE A 151 13.09 6.25 12.45
N GLU A 152 11.97 6.90 12.13
CA GLU A 152 10.97 7.26 13.13
C GLU A 152 10.30 6.03 13.75
N ILE A 153 9.98 5.02 12.93
CA ILE A 153 9.42 3.76 13.43
C ILE A 153 10.44 3.03 14.32
N LYS A 154 11.72 3.00 13.92
CA LYS A 154 12.78 2.39 14.72
C LYS A 154 13.03 3.16 16.01
N LEU A 155 12.93 4.48 15.99
CA LEU A 155 12.98 5.31 17.18
C LEU A 155 11.83 4.95 18.14
N LEU A 156 10.61 4.80 17.64
CA LEU A 156 9.45 4.41 18.46
C LEU A 156 9.60 2.99 19.03
N GLU A 157 10.08 2.04 18.23
CA GLU A 157 10.34 0.64 18.65
C GLU A 157 11.32 0.58 19.83
N HIS A 158 12.37 1.41 19.79
CA HIS A 158 13.42 1.42 20.80
C HIS A 158 13.34 2.60 21.77
N PHE A 159 12.25 3.38 21.77
CA PHE A 159 12.13 4.64 22.50
C PHE A 159 12.40 4.49 23.99
N GLY A 160 11.82 3.48 24.63
CA GLY A 160 12.05 3.21 26.05
C GLY A 160 13.52 2.91 26.39
N ASN A 161 14.16 2.07 25.58
CA ASN A 161 15.59 1.72 25.75
C ASN A 161 16.51 2.90 25.44
N PHE A 162 16.15 3.69 24.42
CA PHE A 162 16.87 4.91 24.04
C PHE A 162 16.89 5.93 25.19
N ILE A 163 15.75 6.16 25.85
CA ILE A 163 15.67 7.04 27.03
C ILE A 163 16.44 6.44 28.21
N ALA A 164 16.29 5.12 28.44
CA ALA A 164 16.94 4.41 29.53
C ALA A 164 18.48 4.40 29.40
N SER A 165 19.03 4.57 28.20
CA SER A 165 20.47 4.63 27.95
C SER A 165 21.15 5.82 28.66
N LYS A 166 20.38 6.90 28.95
CA LYS A 166 20.84 8.14 29.58
C LYS A 166 22.12 8.73 28.92
N SER A 167 22.33 8.42 27.63
CA SER A 167 23.42 9.05 26.88
C SER A 167 23.25 10.58 26.86
N GLU A 168 24.31 11.32 26.80
CA GLU A 168 24.27 12.80 26.82
C GLU A 168 23.43 13.33 25.65
N SER A 169 23.59 12.74 24.49
CA SER A 169 22.79 13.06 23.27
C SER A 169 21.31 12.72 23.44
N ALA A 170 20.95 11.58 24.04
CA ALA A 170 19.57 11.21 24.30
C ALA A 170 18.91 12.15 25.30
N VAL A 171 19.57 12.47 26.40
CA VAL A 171 19.08 13.41 27.43
C VAL A 171 18.87 14.81 26.84
N ALA A 172 19.82 15.30 26.03
CA ALA A 172 19.70 16.60 25.38
C ALA A 172 18.51 16.63 24.39
N ALA A 173 18.35 15.59 23.58
CA ALA A 173 17.26 15.50 22.61
C ALA A 173 15.88 15.38 23.29
N VAL A 174 15.76 14.59 24.36
CA VAL A 174 14.51 14.43 25.12
C VAL A 174 14.12 15.73 25.84
N LYS A 175 15.09 16.50 26.35
CA LYS A 175 14.81 17.82 26.96
C LYS A 175 14.21 18.83 25.96
N MET A 176 14.41 18.66 24.67
CA MET A 176 13.81 19.50 23.64
C MET A 176 12.35 19.12 23.36
N LEU A 177 11.90 17.95 23.81
CA LEU A 177 10.48 17.55 23.71
C LEU A 177 9.66 18.32 24.75
N SER A 178 8.47 18.80 24.33
CA SER A 178 7.49 19.28 25.28
C SER A 178 6.89 18.09 26.07
N GLU A 179 6.38 18.35 27.28
CA GLU A 179 5.67 17.32 28.06
C GLU A 179 4.49 16.71 27.27
N ARG A 180 3.83 17.53 26.45
CA ARG A 180 2.78 17.10 25.55
C ARG A 180 3.30 16.10 24.50
N ASP A 181 4.40 16.46 23.80
CA ASP A 181 4.95 15.61 22.74
C ASP A 181 5.43 14.27 23.32
N PHE A 182 6.02 14.30 24.48
CA PHE A 182 6.46 13.08 25.19
C PHE A 182 5.25 12.19 25.55
N SER A 183 4.18 12.76 26.07
CA SER A 183 2.93 12.03 26.37
C SER A 183 2.31 11.45 25.13
N GLU A 184 2.26 12.21 24.01
CA GLU A 184 1.67 11.76 22.75
C GLU A 184 2.53 10.66 22.09
N ILE A 185 3.86 10.71 22.20
CA ILE A 185 4.74 9.62 21.74
C ILE A 185 4.40 8.32 22.49
N ASN A 186 4.26 8.36 23.82
CA ASN A 186 3.93 7.18 24.59
C ASN A 186 2.54 6.62 24.23
N LYS A 187 1.53 7.47 24.07
CA LYS A 187 0.19 7.04 23.59
C LYS A 187 0.26 6.41 22.21
N LEU A 188 1.11 6.97 21.33
CA LEU A 188 1.30 6.44 19.99
C LEU A 188 1.95 5.05 20.04
N ILE A 189 2.94 4.84 20.89
CA ILE A 189 3.57 3.52 21.11
C ILE A 189 2.55 2.51 21.62
N ASP A 190 1.73 2.88 22.61
CA ASP A 190 0.66 2.02 23.11
C ASP A 190 -0.39 1.71 22.03
N GLY A 191 -0.66 2.68 21.15
CA GLY A 191 -1.57 2.52 20.02
C GLY A 191 -1.09 1.58 18.91
N PHE A 192 0.19 1.19 18.91
CA PHE A 192 0.72 0.18 17.99
C PHE A 192 0.58 -1.28 18.49
N GLN A 193 -0.04 -1.49 19.62
CA GLN A 193 -0.35 -2.84 20.12
C GLN A 193 -1.70 -3.33 19.58
N LEU A 194 -1.70 -4.51 18.99
CA LEU A 194 -2.92 -5.20 18.55
C LEU A 194 -2.92 -6.63 19.08
N PHE A 195 -3.94 -6.97 19.88
CA PHE A 195 -4.07 -8.30 20.52
C PHE A 195 -2.80 -8.75 21.29
N GLY A 196 -2.10 -7.79 21.92
CA GLY A 196 -0.87 -8.07 22.67
C GLY A 196 0.36 -8.34 21.78
N VAL A 197 0.29 -7.96 20.52
CA VAL A 197 1.41 -8.01 19.57
C VAL A 197 1.86 -6.61 19.25
N GLN A 198 3.16 -6.35 19.37
CA GLN A 198 3.79 -5.10 18.95
C GLN A 198 3.92 -5.08 17.42
N LEU A 199 3.31 -4.09 16.77
CA LEU A 199 3.32 -3.98 15.31
C LEU A 199 4.60 -3.35 14.75
N PHE A 200 5.51 -2.91 15.60
CA PHE A 200 6.83 -2.42 15.18
C PHE A 200 7.78 -3.55 14.79
N GLU A 201 7.59 -4.73 15.37
CA GLU A 201 8.45 -5.87 15.12
C GLU A 201 8.17 -6.47 13.73
N THR A 202 9.23 -6.87 13.04
CA THR A 202 9.13 -7.63 11.80
C THR A 202 9.12 -9.13 12.12
N PRO A 203 8.25 -9.94 11.45
CA PRO A 203 8.27 -11.38 11.67
C PRO A 203 9.63 -11.95 11.27
N ASP A 204 10.30 -12.60 12.21
CA ASP A 204 11.57 -13.27 11.96
C ASP A 204 11.33 -14.55 11.13
N ALA A 205 12.12 -14.72 10.07
CA ALA A 205 12.04 -15.90 9.20
C ALA A 205 12.44 -17.20 9.92
N LYS A 206 13.18 -17.10 11.03
CA LYS A 206 13.69 -18.25 11.79
C LYS A 206 12.75 -18.69 12.92
N SER A 207 11.85 -17.81 13.39
CA SER A 207 10.95 -18.12 14.48
C SER A 207 9.48 -17.85 14.08
N PHE A 208 8.64 -18.89 14.12
CA PHE A 208 7.20 -18.75 13.90
C PHE A 208 6.55 -18.16 15.17
N GLY A 209 6.50 -16.83 15.26
CA GLY A 209 5.84 -16.09 16.34
C GLY A 209 4.43 -15.61 15.95
N LYS A 210 3.74 -14.96 16.91
CA LYS A 210 2.39 -14.39 16.71
C LYS A 210 2.32 -13.41 15.55
N LEU A 211 3.42 -12.75 15.18
CA LEU A 211 3.52 -11.80 14.06
C LEU A 211 3.27 -12.46 12.69
N TRP A 212 3.48 -13.78 12.57
CA TRP A 212 3.23 -14.50 11.31
C TRP A 212 1.76 -14.57 10.92
N ILE A 213 0.84 -14.27 11.85
CA ILE A 213 -0.61 -14.24 11.54
C ILE A 213 -0.93 -13.23 10.44
N PHE A 214 -0.24 -12.09 10.38
CA PHE A 214 -0.50 -11.03 9.39
C PHE A 214 -0.08 -11.44 7.97
N PRO A 215 1.15 -11.91 7.70
CA PRO A 215 1.53 -12.42 6.39
C PRO A 215 0.69 -13.60 5.93
N ILE A 216 0.35 -14.53 6.83
CA ILE A 216 -0.50 -15.68 6.51
C ILE A 216 -1.91 -15.22 6.12
N LEU A 217 -2.52 -14.33 6.89
CA LEU A 217 -3.86 -13.79 6.60
C LEU A 217 -3.86 -13.02 5.28
N ALA A 218 -2.83 -12.22 5.01
CA ALA A 218 -2.66 -11.51 3.75
C ALA A 218 -2.49 -12.49 2.57
N GLY A 219 -1.72 -13.57 2.73
CA GLY A 219 -1.56 -14.63 1.75
C GLY A 219 -2.88 -15.35 1.44
N VAL A 220 -3.60 -15.76 2.48
CA VAL A 220 -4.91 -16.42 2.34
C VAL A 220 -5.93 -15.52 1.64
N THR A 221 -6.06 -14.27 2.05
CA THR A 221 -6.99 -13.32 1.39
C THR A 221 -6.61 -13.06 -0.06
N SER A 222 -5.33 -12.99 -0.38
CA SER A 222 -4.84 -12.83 -1.76
C SER A 222 -5.16 -14.05 -2.61
N LEU A 223 -4.95 -15.26 -2.09
CA LEU A 223 -5.30 -16.51 -2.78
C LEU A 223 -6.81 -16.64 -2.99
N LEU A 224 -7.63 -16.33 -1.98
CA LEU A 224 -9.09 -16.34 -2.12
C LEU A 224 -9.56 -15.34 -3.19
N SER A 225 -8.99 -14.13 -3.20
CA SER A 225 -9.31 -13.10 -4.19
C SER A 225 -8.91 -13.55 -5.61
N ALA A 226 -7.72 -14.11 -5.77
CA ALA A 226 -7.24 -14.64 -7.05
C ALA A 226 -8.10 -15.81 -7.53
N GLY A 227 -8.46 -16.75 -6.63
CA GLY A 227 -9.34 -17.87 -6.92
C GLY A 227 -10.73 -17.41 -7.37
N PHE A 228 -11.33 -16.45 -6.67
CA PHE A 228 -12.62 -15.87 -7.03
C PHE A 228 -12.57 -15.20 -8.42
N MET A 229 -11.54 -14.42 -8.70
CA MET A 229 -11.34 -13.79 -10.01
C MET A 229 -11.19 -14.84 -11.12
N TYR A 230 -10.41 -15.90 -10.87
CA TYR A 230 -10.24 -17.00 -11.82
C TYR A 230 -11.55 -17.72 -12.15
N ILE A 231 -12.34 -18.06 -11.12
CA ILE A 231 -13.66 -18.71 -11.30
C ILE A 231 -14.59 -17.81 -12.11
N LYS A 232 -14.68 -16.53 -11.77
CA LYS A 232 -15.51 -15.55 -12.48
C LYS A 232 -15.09 -15.39 -13.94
N GLN A 233 -13.79 -15.36 -14.22
CA GLN A 233 -13.26 -15.30 -15.57
C GLN A 233 -13.57 -16.57 -16.39
N LYS A 234 -13.48 -17.75 -15.75
CA LYS A 234 -13.82 -19.02 -16.37
C LYS A 234 -15.32 -19.08 -16.75
N GLN A 235 -16.20 -18.64 -15.86
CA GLN A 235 -17.65 -18.56 -16.14
C GLN A 235 -17.97 -17.61 -17.30
N GLN A 236 -17.35 -16.43 -17.34
CA GLN A 236 -17.52 -15.49 -18.45
C GLN A 236 -17.05 -16.07 -19.81
N ASN A 237 -15.97 -16.81 -19.81
CA ASN A 237 -15.45 -17.47 -21.01
C ASN A 237 -16.39 -18.61 -21.49
N GLN A 238 -17.08 -19.31 -20.59
CA GLN A 238 -18.07 -20.34 -20.95
C GLN A 238 -19.35 -19.75 -21.53
N ILE A 239 -19.86 -18.66 -20.95
CA ILE A 239 -21.06 -17.96 -21.47
C ILE A 239 -20.78 -17.39 -22.87
N GLY A 240 -19.57 -16.84 -23.11
CA GLY A 240 -19.16 -16.38 -24.44
C GLY A 240 -19.08 -17.50 -25.49
N ARG A 241 -18.76 -18.73 -25.10
CA ARG A 241 -18.76 -19.92 -25.98
C ARG A 241 -20.18 -20.42 -26.26
N ALA A 242 -21.06 -20.42 -25.28
CA ALA A 242 -22.46 -20.82 -25.45
C ALA A 242 -23.20 -19.90 -26.41
N SER A 243 -23.08 -18.58 -26.24
CA SER A 243 -23.73 -17.60 -27.12
C SER A 243 -23.19 -17.59 -28.57
N CYS A 244 -21.95 -17.99 -28.79
CA CYS A 244 -21.39 -18.22 -30.13
C CYS A 244 -21.97 -19.51 -30.78
N ARG A 245 -22.24 -20.53 -29.97
CA ARG A 245 -22.78 -21.81 -30.46
C ARG A 245 -24.27 -21.70 -30.89
N GLU A 246 -25.06 -20.94 -30.14
CA GLU A 246 -26.46 -20.69 -30.51
C GLU A 246 -26.61 -19.87 -31.79
N ARG A 247 -25.75 -18.91 -32.07
CA ARG A 247 -25.78 -18.11 -33.28
C ARG A 247 -25.43 -18.89 -34.56
N VAL A 248 -24.77 -20.02 -34.46
CA VAL A 248 -24.43 -20.87 -35.61
C VAL A 248 -25.67 -21.69 -36.06
N TRP A 249 -26.60 -21.99 -35.16
CA TRP A 249 -27.81 -22.76 -35.48
C TRP A 249 -29.01 -21.90 -35.97
N THR A 250 -28.91 -20.57 -35.90
CA THR A 250 -29.97 -19.65 -36.37
C THR A 250 -29.72 -19.11 -37.79
N VAL A 251 -28.68 -19.57 -38.48
CA VAL A 251 -28.29 -19.14 -39.85
C VAL A 251 -28.31 -20.32 -40.87
N VAL A 252 -28.97 -21.44 -40.52
CA VAL A 252 -29.24 -22.56 -41.49
C VAL A 252 -30.69 -22.66 -41.79
#